data_9682e0972fdf3e6d907c76311d990501
#
_entry.id   9682e0972fdf3e6d907c76311d990501
#
_cell.length_a   1.000
_cell.length_b   1.000
_cell.length_c   1.000
_cell.angle_alpha   90.00
_cell.angle_beta   90.00
_cell.angle_gamma   90.00
#
_symmetry.space_group_name_H-M   'P 1'
#
loop_
_entity.id
_entity.type
_entity.pdbx_description
1 polymer ?
#
loop_
_entity_poly.entity_id
_entity_poly.type
_entity_poly.pdbx_seq_one_letter_code
_entity_poly.pdbx_strand_id
1 'polypeptide(L)'
;MKFKDLRIVDNFYQTSSFFPMPTILASTVSENGLTNLGAYSLCFPYYIAGKDYYAMIFEVRNSSNTAQNILRTGKVTLNFIPDKRKYFKEAVRLGFPGDTTEEKMKDCIFTLIDSPQDASRPKMVEEAFQIFECTWDSSLEDAYLDKPGQLEGYPAPYRNFNGITSKFGAHFILKIDKIWMQDKYYDSIINGVKKNNFPPVPVDYGYRDSTNFWCSAFRAPFPEKIPEHEGDVKSVIYCAKRIDPTVTFTDEACAKLVKIPRVFLKAALTQMVEIAKEEGITLIDEKALAVINDKRRKEKKK
;
A
#
# COMPACT_ATOMS: atom_id res chain seq x y z
N MET A 1 -20.09 -21.65 24.49
CA MET A 1 -19.51 -20.31 24.28
C MET A 1 -20.60 -19.27 24.49
N LYS A 2 -20.37 -18.23 25.28
CA LYS A 2 -21.38 -17.19 25.57
C LYS A 2 -20.85 -15.85 25.09
N PHE A 3 -21.63 -15.14 24.25
CA PHE A 3 -21.35 -13.77 23.86
C PHE A 3 -21.99 -12.79 24.84
N LYS A 4 -21.36 -11.65 25.04
CA LYS A 4 -21.89 -10.51 25.78
C LYS A 4 -21.88 -9.30 24.86
N ASP A 5 -22.91 -8.47 24.98
CA ASP A 5 -23.00 -7.21 24.27
C ASP A 5 -22.11 -6.14 24.91
N LEU A 6 -21.46 -5.33 24.09
CA LEU A 6 -20.66 -4.18 24.50
C LEU A 6 -21.28 -2.90 23.93
N ARG A 7 -21.42 -1.90 24.76
CA ARG A 7 -21.93 -0.60 24.31
C ARG A 7 -20.93 0.05 23.34
N ILE A 8 -21.37 0.35 22.13
CA ILE A 8 -20.51 0.81 21.02
C ILE A 8 -19.76 2.11 21.39
N VAL A 9 -20.48 3.08 21.94
CA VAL A 9 -19.92 4.41 22.29
C VAL A 9 -18.71 4.31 23.23
N ASP A 10 -18.75 3.39 24.18
CA ASP A 10 -17.70 3.26 25.20
C ASP A 10 -16.58 2.29 24.79
N ASN A 11 -16.88 1.37 23.87
CA ASN A 11 -16.01 0.22 23.64
C ASN A 11 -15.49 0.07 22.20
N PHE A 12 -15.89 0.94 21.27
CA PHE A 12 -15.47 0.86 19.89
C PHE A 12 -13.93 0.86 19.74
N TYR A 13 -13.25 1.81 20.36
CA TYR A 13 -11.79 1.91 20.25
C TYR A 13 -11.07 0.73 20.94
N GLN A 14 -11.59 0.23 22.04
CA GLN A 14 -11.00 -0.93 22.73
C GLN A 14 -11.11 -2.20 21.88
N THR A 15 -12.22 -2.38 21.17
CA THR A 15 -12.41 -3.54 20.29
C THR A 15 -11.70 -3.36 18.95
N SER A 16 -11.70 -2.17 18.37
CA SER A 16 -11.01 -1.90 17.10
C SER A 16 -9.49 -2.06 17.20
N SER A 17 -8.91 -1.83 18.36
CA SER A 17 -7.48 -2.02 18.58
C SER A 17 -7.05 -3.51 18.71
N PHE A 18 -7.96 -4.48 18.61
CA PHE A 18 -7.60 -5.89 18.39
C PHE A 18 -7.25 -6.18 16.92
N PHE A 19 -7.51 -5.25 16.00
CA PHE A 19 -7.05 -5.36 14.63
C PHE A 19 -5.56 -4.97 14.59
N PRO A 20 -4.66 -5.87 14.20
CA PRO A 20 -3.25 -5.55 14.08
C PRO A 20 -3.05 -4.55 12.94
N MET A 21 -2.54 -3.38 13.28
CA MET A 21 -2.25 -2.31 12.33
C MET A 21 -0.75 -2.02 12.30
N PRO A 22 -0.15 -1.77 11.13
CA PRO A 22 1.25 -1.38 11.07
C PRO A 22 1.43 0.02 11.64
N THR A 23 2.44 0.22 12.47
CA THR A 23 2.88 1.56 12.87
C THR A 23 3.73 2.16 11.76
N ILE A 24 3.33 3.30 11.23
CA ILE A 24 4.07 4.06 10.22
C ILE A 24 4.46 5.44 10.75
N LEU A 25 5.50 6.03 10.16
CA LEU A 25 5.84 7.44 10.32
C LEU A 25 5.51 8.18 9.04
N ALA A 26 4.62 9.16 9.14
CA ALA A 26 4.31 10.06 8.04
C ALA A 26 5.23 11.28 8.11
N SER A 27 6.08 11.44 7.09
CA SER A 27 6.88 12.64 6.90
C SER A 27 6.12 13.65 6.06
N THR A 28 6.08 14.89 6.51
CA THR A 28 5.49 16.03 5.79
C THR A 28 6.38 17.26 5.96
N VAL A 29 6.23 18.28 5.13
CA VAL A 29 7.02 19.51 5.22
C VAL A 29 6.19 20.61 5.88
N SER A 30 6.69 21.18 6.96
CA SER A 30 6.08 22.33 7.66
C SER A 30 6.26 23.65 6.89
N GLU A 31 5.61 24.72 7.33
CA GLU A 31 5.68 26.04 6.66
C GLU A 31 7.09 26.60 6.59
N ASN A 32 7.91 26.34 7.59
CA ASN A 32 9.31 26.76 7.64
C ASN A 32 10.29 25.79 6.93
N GLY A 33 9.78 24.82 6.18
CA GLY A 33 10.58 23.90 5.38
C GLY A 33 11.16 22.71 6.15
N LEU A 34 10.89 22.58 7.46
CA LEU A 34 11.36 21.44 8.25
C LEU A 34 10.50 20.21 7.99
N THR A 35 11.11 19.04 7.99
CA THR A 35 10.37 17.78 7.97
C THR A 35 9.75 17.49 9.32
N ASN A 36 8.43 17.33 9.34
CA ASN A 36 7.66 16.87 10.48
C ASN A 36 7.44 15.36 10.38
N LEU A 37 7.64 14.62 11.45
CA LEU A 37 7.24 13.22 11.58
C LEU A 37 6.03 13.09 12.50
N GLY A 38 5.04 12.33 12.05
CA GLY A 38 3.90 11.90 12.86
C GLY A 38 3.74 10.39 12.82
N ALA A 39 3.48 9.75 13.95
CA ALA A 39 3.23 8.32 14.03
C ALA A 39 1.74 8.02 13.90
N TYR A 40 1.40 7.03 13.07
CA TYR A 40 0.03 6.63 12.75
C TYR A 40 -0.08 5.13 12.55
N SER A 41 -1.28 4.62 12.76
CA SER A 41 -1.66 3.24 12.46
C SER A 41 -2.86 3.13 11.50
N LEU A 42 -3.64 4.19 11.35
CA LEU A 42 -4.77 4.22 10.42
C LEU A 42 -4.33 4.62 9.00
N CYS A 43 -3.56 3.72 8.38
CA CYS A 43 -3.07 3.87 7.02
C CYS A 43 -3.13 2.53 6.29
N PHE A 44 -4.02 2.41 5.31
CA PHE A 44 -4.36 1.15 4.68
C PHE A 44 -4.27 1.24 3.16
N PRO A 45 -3.95 0.12 2.46
CA PRO A 45 -4.09 0.06 1.03
C PRO A 45 -5.53 0.38 0.60
N TYR A 46 -5.67 1.33 -0.31
CA TYR A 46 -6.93 1.69 -0.93
C TYR A 46 -6.98 1.09 -2.33
N TYR A 47 -7.84 0.09 -2.52
CA TYR A 47 -7.97 -0.58 -3.79
C TYR A 47 -8.86 0.21 -4.73
N ILE A 48 -8.24 0.81 -5.75
CA ILE A 48 -8.94 1.41 -6.87
C ILE A 48 -8.78 0.45 -8.05
N ALA A 49 -9.92 -0.02 -8.57
CA ALA A 49 -9.92 -0.94 -9.70
C ALA A 49 -9.32 -0.26 -10.94
N GLY A 50 -8.05 -0.52 -11.22
CA GLY A 50 -7.33 0.02 -12.37
C GLY A 50 -5.89 -0.45 -12.35
N LYS A 51 -5.24 -0.50 -13.53
CA LYS A 51 -3.85 -0.94 -13.66
C LYS A 51 -2.83 0.09 -13.18
N ASP A 52 -3.18 1.37 -13.25
CA ASP A 52 -2.22 2.46 -13.20
C ASP A 52 -2.42 3.32 -11.95
N TYR A 53 -3.30 2.91 -11.04
CA TYR A 53 -3.60 3.69 -9.85
C TYR A 53 -3.54 2.81 -8.59
N TYR A 54 -2.58 3.10 -7.72
CA TYR A 54 -2.39 2.48 -6.42
C TYR A 54 -2.33 3.56 -5.36
N ALA A 55 -3.09 3.39 -4.29
CA ALA A 55 -3.22 4.39 -3.25
C ALA A 55 -3.24 3.79 -1.85
N MET A 56 -3.02 4.66 -0.87
CA MET A 56 -3.26 4.42 0.54
C MET A 56 -4.39 5.35 1.00
N ILE A 57 -5.30 4.84 1.82
CA ILE A 57 -6.17 5.70 2.62
C ILE A 57 -5.48 6.00 3.94
N PHE A 58 -5.45 7.26 4.31
CA PHE A 58 -4.74 7.74 5.48
C PHE A 58 -5.66 8.61 6.33
N GLU A 59 -5.94 8.15 7.54
CA GLU A 59 -6.85 8.82 8.47
C GLU A 59 -6.05 9.51 9.57
N VAL A 60 -6.33 10.81 9.77
CA VAL A 60 -5.62 11.65 10.72
C VAL A 60 -6.55 12.65 11.40
N ARG A 61 -6.12 13.22 12.52
CA ARG A 61 -6.80 14.41 13.07
C ARG A 61 -6.56 15.59 12.14
N ASN A 62 -7.62 16.30 11.78
CA ASN A 62 -7.53 17.46 10.90
C ASN A 62 -6.66 18.60 11.47
N SER A 63 -6.53 18.71 12.80
CA SER A 63 -5.68 19.69 13.49
C SER A 63 -4.23 19.26 13.65
N SER A 64 -3.83 18.07 13.17
CA SER A 64 -2.44 17.60 13.27
C SER A 64 -1.53 18.36 12.30
N ASN A 65 -0.25 18.55 12.69
CA ASN A 65 0.76 19.10 11.77
C ASN A 65 0.80 18.34 10.44
N THR A 66 0.66 17.02 10.50
CA THR A 66 0.63 16.15 9.30
C THR A 66 -0.51 16.50 8.38
N ALA A 67 -1.76 16.61 8.90
CA ALA A 67 -2.92 16.98 8.08
C ALA A 67 -2.76 18.36 7.45
N GLN A 68 -2.38 19.36 8.25
CA GLN A 68 -2.19 20.73 7.78
C GLN A 68 -1.12 20.83 6.69
N ASN A 69 -0.02 20.09 6.86
CA ASN A 69 1.04 20.03 5.87
C ASN A 69 0.59 19.33 4.57
N ILE A 70 -0.18 18.24 4.64
CA ILE A 70 -0.73 17.58 3.46
C ILE A 70 -1.70 18.49 2.72
N LEU A 71 -2.61 19.16 3.42
CA LEU A 71 -3.55 20.12 2.83
C LEU A 71 -2.83 21.24 2.08
N ARG A 72 -1.68 21.69 2.60
CA ARG A 72 -0.89 22.77 2.01
C ARG A 72 0.01 22.31 0.85
N THR A 73 0.66 21.15 0.98
CA THR A 73 1.72 20.70 0.04
C THR A 73 1.26 19.60 -0.92
N GLY A 74 0.21 18.88 -0.58
CA GLY A 74 -0.20 17.67 -1.29
C GLY A 74 0.77 16.49 -1.20
N LYS A 75 1.89 16.61 -0.46
CA LYS A 75 2.96 15.60 -0.46
C LYS A 75 3.14 14.97 0.92
N VAL A 76 3.35 13.66 0.94
CA VAL A 76 3.64 12.89 2.14
C VAL A 76 4.53 11.70 1.81
N THR A 77 5.42 11.35 2.73
CA THR A 77 6.25 10.14 2.67
C THR A 77 5.87 9.22 3.82
N LEU A 78 5.42 8.02 3.53
CA LEU A 78 5.02 7.00 4.49
C LEU A 78 6.19 6.05 4.74
N ASN A 79 6.74 6.06 5.95
CA ASN A 79 7.90 5.27 6.32
C ASN A 79 7.47 4.12 7.23
N PHE A 80 7.71 2.88 6.80
CA PHE A 80 7.39 1.66 7.53
C PHE A 80 8.61 1.25 8.36
N ILE A 81 8.53 1.47 9.67
CA ILE A 81 9.65 1.27 10.59
C ILE A 81 9.74 -0.18 11.09
N PRO A 82 10.95 -0.68 11.45
CA PRO A 82 11.11 -1.99 12.06
C PRO A 82 10.53 -2.06 13.49
N ASP A 83 10.18 -3.27 13.92
CA ASP A 83 9.57 -3.60 15.22
C ASP A 83 10.52 -3.52 16.43
N LYS A 84 11.44 -2.58 16.45
CA LYS A 84 12.38 -2.38 17.56
C LYS A 84 11.76 -1.51 18.65
N ARG A 85 11.89 -1.93 19.91
CA ARG A 85 11.33 -1.21 21.07
C ARG A 85 11.72 0.27 21.12
N LYS A 86 12.96 0.62 20.74
CA LYS A 86 13.40 2.02 20.69
C LYS A 86 12.60 2.86 19.69
N TYR A 87 12.24 2.27 18.56
CA TYR A 87 11.42 2.92 17.52
C TYR A 87 9.96 3.07 17.94
N PHE A 88 9.40 2.07 18.63
CA PHE A 88 8.07 2.20 19.23
C PHE A 88 8.01 3.33 20.24
N LYS A 89 8.98 3.40 21.16
CA LYS A 89 9.05 4.46 22.16
C LYS A 89 9.04 5.84 21.49
N GLU A 90 9.81 6.00 20.43
CA GLU A 90 9.87 7.24 19.67
C GLU A 90 8.59 7.51 18.88
N ALA A 91 8.01 6.49 18.23
CA ALA A 91 6.76 6.61 17.52
C ALA A 91 5.61 7.08 18.45
N VAL A 92 5.53 6.53 19.66
CA VAL A 92 4.57 7.00 20.66
C VAL A 92 4.79 8.48 21.00
N ARG A 93 6.03 8.93 21.21
CA ARG A 93 6.36 10.33 21.44
C ARG A 93 5.93 11.23 20.28
N LEU A 94 6.24 10.83 19.04
CA LEU A 94 5.90 11.56 17.82
C LEU A 94 4.39 11.57 17.52
N GLY A 95 3.63 10.65 18.09
CA GLY A 95 2.17 10.54 17.92
C GLY A 95 1.37 11.52 18.77
N PHE A 96 1.97 12.17 19.78
CA PHE A 96 1.24 13.12 20.63
C PHE A 96 1.00 14.45 19.90
N PRO A 97 -0.21 15.00 19.98
CA PRO A 97 -0.54 16.32 19.42
C PRO A 97 0.01 17.46 20.32
N GLY A 98 0.13 18.64 19.73
CA GLY A 98 0.33 19.88 20.47
C GLY A 98 1.72 20.50 20.35
N ASP A 99 2.74 19.72 19.96
CA ASP A 99 4.08 20.25 19.77
C ASP A 99 4.25 20.85 18.36
N THR A 100 5.08 21.89 18.26
CA THR A 100 5.53 22.40 16.96
C THR A 100 6.43 21.35 16.27
N THR A 101 6.66 21.53 14.97
CA THR A 101 7.60 20.65 14.25
C THR A 101 8.99 20.71 14.86
N GLU A 102 9.46 21.89 15.24
CA GLU A 102 10.78 22.10 15.86
C GLU A 102 10.90 21.34 17.18
N GLU A 103 9.91 21.47 18.06
CA GLU A 103 9.89 20.77 19.35
C GLU A 103 9.88 19.26 19.18
N LYS A 104 9.02 18.75 18.29
CA LYS A 104 8.96 17.32 17.99
C LYS A 104 10.26 16.76 17.45
N MET A 105 10.93 17.49 16.56
CA MET A 105 12.10 16.98 15.84
C MET A 105 13.40 17.21 16.59
N LYS A 106 13.43 18.04 17.63
CA LYS A 106 14.64 18.40 18.38
C LYS A 106 15.45 17.19 18.86
N ASP A 107 14.77 16.19 19.42
CA ASP A 107 15.42 14.99 19.98
C ASP A 107 14.97 13.72 19.22
N CYS A 108 14.61 13.85 17.96
CA CYS A 108 14.17 12.74 17.14
C CYS A 108 15.32 11.76 16.87
N ILE A 109 15.10 10.49 17.16
CA ILE A 109 16.11 9.45 16.99
C ILE A 109 16.22 8.91 15.56
N PHE A 110 15.28 9.27 14.68
CA PHE A 110 15.28 8.82 13.30
C PHE A 110 16.19 9.69 12.43
N THR A 111 16.94 9.05 11.57
CA THR A 111 17.78 9.71 10.56
C THR A 111 16.94 10.10 9.36
N LEU A 112 16.96 11.39 9.02
CA LEU A 112 16.25 11.91 7.87
C LEU A 112 17.18 12.04 6.66
N ILE A 113 16.81 11.40 5.55
CA ILE A 113 17.54 11.44 4.29
C ILE A 113 16.65 12.02 3.17
N ASP A 114 17.25 12.65 2.18
CA ASP A 114 16.54 13.16 1.02
C ASP A 114 16.08 12.04 0.08
N SER A 115 14.97 12.26 -0.61
CA SER A 115 14.56 11.35 -1.69
C SER A 115 15.62 11.33 -2.81
N PRO A 116 16.02 10.15 -3.29
CA PRO A 116 16.97 10.05 -4.41
C PRO A 116 16.46 10.66 -5.72
N GLN A 117 15.15 10.87 -5.87
CA GLN A 117 14.55 11.37 -7.10
C GLN A 117 14.10 12.82 -7.01
N ASP A 118 13.65 13.27 -5.84
CA ASP A 118 13.07 14.61 -5.68
C ASP A 118 13.33 15.13 -4.26
N ALA A 119 14.38 15.91 -4.10
CA ALA A 119 14.77 16.52 -2.83
C ALA A 119 13.72 17.52 -2.27
N SER A 120 12.72 17.91 -3.07
CA SER A 120 11.61 18.75 -2.61
C SER A 120 10.53 17.97 -1.85
N ARG A 121 10.59 16.64 -1.87
CA ARG A 121 9.67 15.79 -1.12
C ARG A 121 10.00 15.78 0.37
N PRO A 122 9.02 15.46 1.23
CA PRO A 122 9.30 15.21 2.64
C PRO A 122 10.37 14.13 2.78
N LYS A 123 11.36 14.37 3.64
CA LYS A 123 12.49 13.45 3.82
C LYS A 123 12.03 12.06 4.24
N MET A 124 12.78 11.07 3.79
CA MET A 124 12.60 9.66 4.16
C MET A 124 13.28 9.37 5.50
N VAL A 125 12.81 8.32 6.19
CA VAL A 125 13.43 7.77 7.39
C VAL A 125 14.37 6.64 6.98
N GLU A 126 15.67 6.79 7.20
CA GLU A 126 16.71 5.82 6.79
C GLU A 126 16.49 4.43 7.41
N GLU A 127 16.00 4.38 8.64
CA GLU A 127 15.76 3.12 9.36
C GLU A 127 14.52 2.36 8.87
N ALA A 128 13.68 2.97 8.03
CA ALA A 128 12.50 2.31 7.48
C ALA A 128 12.90 1.15 6.56
N PHE A 129 12.18 0.02 6.64
CA PHE A 129 12.41 -1.11 5.74
C PHE A 129 11.72 -0.93 4.38
N GLN A 130 10.65 -0.11 4.33
CA GLN A 130 9.88 0.22 3.15
C GLN A 130 9.40 1.67 3.27
N ILE A 131 9.34 2.37 2.14
CA ILE A 131 8.91 3.77 2.08
C ILE A 131 8.00 3.94 0.87
N PHE A 132 6.87 4.63 1.06
CA PHE A 132 6.01 5.08 -0.03
C PHE A 132 6.06 6.60 -0.11
N GLU A 133 6.51 7.12 -1.23
CA GLU A 133 6.33 8.53 -1.57
C GLU A 133 4.98 8.70 -2.22
N CYS A 134 4.15 9.57 -1.65
CA CYS A 134 2.77 9.73 -2.05
C CYS A 134 2.42 11.18 -2.35
N THR A 135 1.42 11.34 -3.21
CA THR A 135 0.75 12.62 -3.46
C THR A 135 -0.72 12.48 -3.10
N TRP A 136 -1.25 13.44 -2.36
CA TRP A 136 -2.67 13.51 -2.09
C TRP A 136 -3.43 13.81 -3.38
N ASP A 137 -4.33 12.92 -3.76
CA ASP A 137 -5.19 13.10 -4.93
C ASP A 137 -6.53 13.70 -4.52
N SER A 138 -6.56 15.03 -4.41
CA SER A 138 -7.77 15.76 -4.05
C SER A 138 -8.85 15.72 -5.16
N SER A 139 -8.50 15.37 -6.38
CA SER A 139 -9.45 15.32 -7.51
C SER A 139 -10.49 14.21 -7.38
N LEU A 140 -10.21 13.20 -6.55
CA LEU A 140 -11.16 12.10 -6.32
C LEU A 140 -12.43 12.52 -5.57
N GLU A 141 -12.47 13.70 -4.96
CA GLU A 141 -13.72 14.28 -4.44
C GLU A 141 -14.78 14.46 -5.53
N ASP A 142 -14.34 14.86 -6.72
CA ASP A 142 -15.20 15.12 -7.87
C ASP A 142 -15.80 13.85 -8.46
N ALA A 143 -15.26 12.67 -8.14
CA ALA A 143 -15.82 11.40 -8.60
C ALA A 143 -17.27 11.15 -8.15
N TYR A 144 -17.71 11.84 -7.11
CA TYR A 144 -19.10 11.79 -6.63
C TYR A 144 -20.01 12.79 -7.33
N LEU A 145 -19.48 13.84 -7.93
CA LEU A 145 -20.25 14.87 -8.63
C LEU A 145 -20.83 14.33 -9.95
N ASP A 146 -20.17 13.37 -10.56
CA ASP A 146 -20.64 12.73 -11.82
C ASP A 146 -21.90 11.86 -11.64
N LYS A 147 -22.30 11.58 -10.40
CA LYS A 147 -23.48 10.79 -10.07
C LYS A 147 -24.33 11.51 -9.02
N PRO A 148 -24.98 12.64 -9.38
CA PRO A 148 -25.84 13.36 -8.47
C PRO A 148 -26.92 12.43 -7.93
N GLY A 149 -27.16 12.47 -6.63
CA GLY A 149 -28.12 11.63 -5.93
C GLY A 149 -27.62 10.27 -5.43
N GLN A 150 -26.44 9.79 -5.85
CA GLN A 150 -25.92 8.50 -5.38
C GLN A 150 -25.70 8.47 -3.86
N LEU A 151 -25.34 9.60 -3.26
CA LEU A 151 -25.18 9.77 -1.81
C LEU A 151 -26.30 10.60 -1.19
N GLU A 152 -27.34 10.88 -1.94
CA GLU A 152 -28.53 11.59 -1.42
C GLU A 152 -29.16 10.72 -0.32
N GLY A 153 -29.36 11.31 0.85
CA GLY A 153 -29.85 10.58 2.01
C GLY A 153 -28.78 10.00 2.94
N TYR A 154 -27.52 9.94 2.55
CA TYR A 154 -26.44 9.58 3.46
C TYR A 154 -26.03 10.79 4.32
N PRO A 155 -25.92 10.63 5.64
CA PRO A 155 -25.48 11.72 6.51
C PRO A 155 -24.00 12.06 6.25
N ALA A 156 -23.61 13.31 6.53
CA ALA A 156 -22.19 13.62 6.64
C ALA A 156 -21.52 12.67 7.69
N PRO A 157 -20.28 12.25 7.48
CA PRO A 157 -19.24 12.78 6.58
C PRO A 157 -19.17 12.13 5.20
N TYR A 158 -20.08 11.25 4.85
CA TYR A 158 -20.00 10.44 3.62
C TYR A 158 -20.01 11.22 2.30
N ARG A 159 -20.36 12.49 2.34
CA ARG A 159 -20.32 13.38 1.16
C ARG A 159 -18.91 13.86 0.81
N ASN A 160 -18.04 14.01 1.83
CA ASN A 160 -16.67 14.46 1.67
C ASN A 160 -15.76 13.36 2.21
N PHE A 161 -15.38 12.44 1.34
CA PHE A 161 -14.59 11.29 1.74
C PHE A 161 -13.09 11.55 1.68
N ASN A 162 -12.65 12.57 0.95
CA ASN A 162 -11.25 12.90 0.71
C ASN A 162 -10.99 14.36 1.10
N GLY A 163 -10.06 14.59 2.02
CA GLY A 163 -9.79 15.89 2.62
C GLY A 163 -10.30 15.99 4.05
N ILE A 164 -10.80 17.14 4.48
CA ILE A 164 -11.43 17.31 5.79
C ILE A 164 -12.84 16.75 5.75
N THR A 165 -13.05 15.62 6.42
CA THR A 165 -14.28 14.85 6.35
C THR A 165 -15.21 15.05 7.54
N SER A 166 -14.70 15.61 8.63
CA SER A 166 -15.47 15.90 9.83
C SER A 166 -14.87 17.05 10.63
N LYS A 167 -15.55 17.43 11.71
CA LYS A 167 -15.03 18.45 12.65
C LYS A 167 -13.65 18.11 13.23
N PHE A 168 -13.31 16.83 13.33
CA PHE A 168 -12.09 16.36 14.01
C PHE A 168 -11.16 15.54 13.11
N GLY A 169 -11.65 15.07 11.97
CA GLY A 169 -10.94 14.11 11.13
C GLY A 169 -10.70 14.59 9.70
N ALA A 170 -9.65 14.07 9.13
CA ALA A 170 -9.35 14.15 7.71
C ALA A 170 -8.98 12.76 7.18
N HIS A 171 -9.47 12.43 5.99
CA HIS A 171 -9.10 11.26 5.23
C HIS A 171 -8.36 11.71 3.98
N PHE A 172 -7.22 11.13 3.69
CA PHE A 172 -6.47 11.44 2.49
C PHE A 172 -6.32 10.19 1.64
N ILE A 173 -6.73 10.28 0.38
CA ILE A 173 -6.41 9.27 -0.62
C ILE A 173 -5.06 9.66 -1.21
N LEU A 174 -4.05 8.88 -0.85
CA LEU A 174 -2.66 9.13 -1.16
C LEU A 174 -2.24 8.24 -2.34
N LYS A 175 -2.17 8.80 -3.53
CA LYS A 175 -1.62 8.11 -4.69
C LYS A 175 -0.15 7.78 -4.43
N ILE A 176 0.23 6.53 -4.62
CA ILE A 176 1.61 6.07 -4.48
C ILE A 176 2.36 6.43 -5.77
N ASP A 177 3.34 7.31 -5.64
CA ASP A 177 4.20 7.72 -6.75
C ASP A 177 5.43 6.84 -6.86
N LYS A 178 5.99 6.41 -5.71
CA LYS A 178 7.20 5.60 -5.64
C LYS A 178 7.21 4.69 -4.42
N ILE A 179 7.77 3.50 -4.60
CA ILE A 179 8.05 2.54 -3.52
C ILE A 179 9.56 2.37 -3.43
N TRP A 180 10.10 2.59 -2.24
CA TRP A 180 11.48 2.27 -1.88
C TRP A 180 11.48 1.13 -0.88
N MET A 181 12.45 0.23 -1.00
CA MET A 181 12.57 -0.90 -0.10
C MET A 181 14.05 -1.23 0.13
N GLN A 182 14.42 -1.61 1.34
CA GLN A 182 15.76 -2.09 1.63
C GLN A 182 16.09 -3.32 0.78
N ASP A 183 17.30 -3.43 0.26
CA ASP A 183 17.74 -4.49 -0.68
C ASP A 183 17.33 -5.89 -0.26
N LYS A 184 17.54 -6.22 1.01
CA LYS A 184 17.16 -7.52 1.58
C LYS A 184 15.69 -7.90 1.33
N TYR A 185 14.79 -6.95 1.43
CA TYR A 185 13.35 -7.18 1.25
C TYR A 185 12.94 -7.01 -0.21
N TYR A 186 13.62 -6.14 -0.95
CA TYR A 186 13.46 -6.01 -2.40
C TYR A 186 13.71 -7.35 -3.09
N ASP A 187 14.83 -8.00 -2.83
CA ASP A 187 15.16 -9.31 -3.39
C ASP A 187 14.12 -10.37 -3.05
N SER A 188 13.57 -10.32 -1.85
CA SER A 188 12.50 -11.20 -1.42
C SER A 188 11.22 -11.03 -2.28
N ILE A 189 10.85 -9.79 -2.61
CA ILE A 189 9.66 -9.51 -3.43
C ILE A 189 9.87 -9.97 -4.88
N ILE A 190 11.04 -9.68 -5.46
CA ILE A 190 11.33 -9.98 -6.87
C ILE A 190 11.56 -11.47 -7.10
N ASN A 191 12.30 -12.13 -6.20
CA ASN A 191 12.73 -13.52 -6.35
C ASN A 191 11.87 -14.53 -5.58
N GLY A 192 10.77 -14.08 -4.99
CA GLY A 192 9.86 -14.89 -4.20
C GLY A 192 10.14 -14.83 -2.70
N VAL A 193 9.06 -14.62 -1.95
CA VAL A 193 9.11 -14.43 -0.50
C VAL A 193 9.45 -15.75 0.20
N LYS A 194 10.47 -15.72 1.04
CA LYS A 194 10.85 -16.82 1.93
C LYS A 194 10.58 -16.42 3.38
N LYS A 195 10.33 -17.41 4.24
CA LYS A 195 10.01 -17.18 5.67
C LYS A 195 10.95 -16.21 6.38
N ASN A 196 12.25 -16.25 6.07
CA ASN A 196 13.27 -15.43 6.72
C ASN A 196 13.41 -14.01 6.13
N ASN A 197 12.66 -13.71 5.06
CA ASN A 197 12.77 -12.46 4.32
C ASN A 197 11.52 -11.58 4.46
N PHE A 198 10.64 -11.88 5.42
CA PHE A 198 9.56 -10.95 5.77
C PHE A 198 10.13 -9.75 6.52
N PRO A 199 9.66 -8.54 6.20
CA PRO A 199 10.05 -7.36 6.95
C PRO A 199 9.50 -7.41 8.38
N PRO A 200 10.22 -6.85 9.35
CA PRO A 200 9.81 -6.84 10.76
C PRO A 200 8.73 -5.76 11.00
N VAL A 201 7.50 -6.03 10.59
CA VAL A 201 6.38 -5.10 10.72
C VAL A 201 5.95 -4.98 12.18
N PRO A 202 5.94 -3.78 12.77
CA PRO A 202 5.43 -3.56 14.11
C PRO A 202 3.90 -3.67 14.12
N VAL A 203 3.37 -4.23 15.19
CA VAL A 203 1.93 -4.37 15.40
C VAL A 203 1.47 -3.46 16.52
N ASP A 204 0.56 -2.59 16.19
CA ASP A 204 -0.06 -1.61 17.08
C ASP A 204 -1.40 -2.15 17.60
N TYR A 205 -1.59 -2.11 18.91
CA TYR A 205 -2.84 -2.47 19.59
C TYR A 205 -3.51 -1.26 20.24
N GLY A 206 -2.95 -0.08 20.11
CA GLY A 206 -3.51 1.16 20.65
C GLY A 206 -3.50 1.28 22.16
N TYR A 207 -4.29 2.24 22.64
CA TYR A 207 -4.51 2.46 24.06
C TYR A 207 -5.48 1.43 24.62
N ARG A 208 -5.07 0.72 25.72
CA ARG A 208 -5.92 -0.20 26.47
C ARG A 208 -6.36 0.37 27.81
N ASP A 209 -5.61 1.32 28.28
CA ASP A 209 -5.84 2.08 29.50
C ASP A 209 -5.35 3.51 29.31
N SER A 210 -5.50 4.36 30.30
CA SER A 210 -5.11 5.78 30.22
C SER A 210 -3.60 6.01 30.28
N THR A 211 -2.79 4.96 30.52
CA THR A 211 -1.35 5.09 30.80
C THR A 211 -0.45 4.39 29.80
N ASN A 212 -0.98 3.38 29.07
CA ASN A 212 -0.15 2.53 28.24
C ASN A 212 -0.67 2.45 26.79
N PHE A 213 0.29 2.53 25.89
CA PHE A 213 0.13 2.16 24.49
C PHE A 213 0.73 0.77 24.28
N TRP A 214 -0.06 -0.12 23.67
CA TRP A 214 0.30 -1.52 23.52
C TRP A 214 0.76 -1.84 22.10
N CYS A 215 1.90 -2.51 22.00
CA CYS A 215 2.47 -2.94 20.74
C CYS A 215 3.18 -4.28 20.88
N SER A 216 3.36 -4.98 19.78
CA SER A 216 4.15 -6.21 19.73
C SER A 216 5.16 -6.20 18.60
N ALA A 217 6.22 -6.97 18.77
CA ALA A 217 7.16 -7.28 17.72
C ALA A 217 6.56 -8.28 16.71
N PHE A 218 7.14 -8.27 15.52
CA PHE A 218 6.79 -9.17 14.44
C PHE A 218 6.94 -10.64 14.83
N ARG A 219 5.97 -11.46 14.44
CA ARG A 219 6.07 -12.91 14.44
C ARG A 219 6.16 -13.40 13.00
N ALA A 220 7.18 -14.20 12.69
CA ALA A 220 7.33 -14.77 11.36
C ALA A 220 6.04 -15.50 10.94
N PRO A 221 5.45 -15.18 9.78
CA PRO A 221 4.28 -15.90 9.29
C PRO A 221 4.66 -17.33 8.89
N PHE A 222 3.68 -18.20 8.84
CA PHE A 222 3.81 -19.54 8.29
C PHE A 222 3.05 -19.61 6.95
N PRO A 223 3.57 -20.39 5.98
CA PRO A 223 2.87 -20.58 4.73
C PRO A 223 1.73 -21.57 4.89
N GLU A 224 0.57 -21.27 4.30
CA GLU A 224 -0.54 -22.20 4.12
C GLU A 224 -0.66 -22.54 2.64
N LYS A 225 -0.79 -23.85 2.35
CA LYS A 225 -0.89 -24.31 0.95
C LYS A 225 -2.20 -23.83 0.34
N ILE A 226 -2.12 -23.12 -0.78
CA ILE A 226 -3.33 -22.75 -1.54
C ILE A 226 -3.94 -24.04 -2.11
N PRO A 227 -5.25 -24.30 -1.90
CA PRO A 227 -5.91 -25.43 -2.50
C PRO A 227 -5.73 -25.46 -4.01
N GLU A 228 -5.53 -26.65 -4.57
CA GLU A 228 -5.46 -26.84 -6.02
C GLU A 228 -6.86 -26.60 -6.59
N HIS A 229 -7.00 -25.55 -7.37
CA HIS A 229 -8.19 -25.34 -8.22
C HIS A 229 -7.81 -25.68 -9.66
N GLU A 230 -8.72 -26.32 -10.37
CA GLU A 230 -8.64 -26.40 -11.83
C GLU A 230 -8.46 -24.99 -12.38
N GLY A 231 -7.61 -24.84 -13.40
CA GLY A 231 -7.22 -23.54 -13.94
C GLY A 231 -8.47 -22.73 -14.34
N ASP A 232 -8.69 -21.61 -13.68
CA ASP A 232 -9.75 -20.65 -14.03
C ASP A 232 -9.22 -19.65 -15.06
N VAL A 233 -9.99 -19.44 -16.13
CA VAL A 233 -9.69 -18.45 -17.18
C VAL A 233 -9.44 -17.08 -16.57
N LYS A 234 -10.19 -16.66 -15.56
CA LYS A 234 -10.01 -15.37 -14.86
C LYS A 234 -8.64 -15.25 -14.23
N SER A 235 -8.11 -16.33 -13.67
CA SER A 235 -6.75 -16.35 -13.10
C SER A 235 -5.67 -16.17 -14.16
N VAL A 236 -5.88 -16.75 -15.36
CA VAL A 236 -4.97 -16.56 -16.50
C VAL A 236 -5.03 -15.13 -17.00
N ILE A 237 -6.23 -14.59 -17.21
CA ILE A 237 -6.47 -13.20 -17.63
C ILE A 237 -5.79 -12.23 -16.64
N TYR A 238 -6.00 -12.44 -15.34
CA TYR A 238 -5.39 -11.62 -14.29
C TYR A 238 -3.87 -11.65 -14.35
N CYS A 239 -3.29 -12.84 -14.54
CA CYS A 239 -1.83 -12.98 -14.67
C CYS A 239 -1.32 -12.32 -15.95
N ALA A 240 -1.96 -12.59 -17.10
CA ALA A 240 -1.59 -12.07 -18.41
C ALA A 240 -1.56 -10.53 -18.43
N LYS A 241 -2.58 -9.90 -17.86
CA LYS A 241 -2.69 -8.44 -17.77
C LYS A 241 -1.55 -7.77 -16.99
N ARG A 242 -0.79 -8.49 -16.19
CA ARG A 242 0.28 -7.98 -15.30
C ARG A 242 1.69 -8.29 -15.80
N ILE A 243 1.83 -9.04 -16.88
CA ILE A 243 3.17 -9.42 -17.40
C ILE A 243 3.84 -8.24 -18.09
N ASP A 244 3.10 -7.57 -18.96
CA ASP A 244 3.69 -6.48 -19.76
C ASP A 244 2.64 -5.40 -20.07
N PRO A 245 3.00 -4.11 -19.99
CA PRO A 245 2.08 -3.02 -20.28
C PRO A 245 1.81 -2.80 -21.77
N THR A 246 2.70 -3.29 -22.66
CA THR A 246 2.65 -3.03 -24.11
C THR A 246 2.09 -4.19 -24.91
N VAL A 247 2.11 -5.41 -24.35
CA VAL A 247 1.59 -6.61 -24.99
C VAL A 247 0.38 -7.12 -24.20
N THR A 248 -0.76 -7.29 -24.89
CA THR A 248 -2.01 -7.74 -24.26
C THR A 248 -2.45 -9.09 -24.82
N PHE A 249 -3.26 -9.81 -24.04
CA PHE A 249 -3.85 -11.10 -24.45
C PHE A 249 -5.36 -10.94 -24.58
N THR A 250 -5.97 -11.59 -25.58
CA THR A 250 -7.43 -11.71 -25.62
C THR A 250 -7.91 -12.74 -24.62
N ASP A 251 -9.18 -12.66 -24.22
CA ASP A 251 -9.77 -13.60 -23.27
C ASP A 251 -9.82 -15.03 -23.86
N GLU A 252 -10.01 -15.15 -25.18
CA GLU A 252 -9.99 -16.41 -25.91
C GLU A 252 -8.59 -17.05 -25.91
N ALA A 253 -7.55 -16.24 -26.10
CA ALA A 253 -6.17 -16.70 -25.99
C ALA A 253 -5.87 -17.18 -24.56
N CYS A 254 -6.32 -16.43 -23.56
CA CYS A 254 -6.18 -16.82 -22.15
C CYS A 254 -6.90 -18.14 -21.83
N ALA A 255 -8.08 -18.37 -22.41
CA ALA A 255 -8.84 -19.61 -22.22
C ALA A 255 -8.07 -20.85 -22.69
N LYS A 256 -7.24 -20.75 -23.75
CA LYS A 256 -6.38 -21.85 -24.21
C LYS A 256 -5.20 -22.14 -23.27
N LEU A 257 -4.84 -21.20 -22.42
CA LEU A 257 -3.71 -21.30 -21.50
C LEU A 257 -4.09 -21.85 -20.12
N VAL A 258 -5.36 -22.10 -19.86
CA VAL A 258 -5.89 -22.64 -18.58
C VAL A 258 -5.22 -23.95 -18.19
N LYS A 259 -4.80 -24.77 -19.16
CA LYS A 259 -4.15 -26.06 -18.94
C LYS A 259 -2.70 -25.93 -18.41
N ILE A 260 -2.12 -24.73 -18.41
CA ILE A 260 -0.78 -24.50 -17.87
C ILE A 260 -0.87 -24.50 -16.35
N PRO A 261 -0.13 -25.38 -15.63
CA PRO A 261 -0.13 -25.38 -14.19
C PRO A 261 0.26 -24.00 -13.65
N ARG A 262 -0.41 -23.55 -12.60
CA ARG A 262 -0.30 -22.19 -12.04
C ARG A 262 1.15 -21.80 -11.70
N VAL A 263 1.94 -22.76 -11.22
CA VAL A 263 3.36 -22.55 -10.89
C VAL A 263 4.22 -22.19 -12.11
N PHE A 264 3.81 -22.59 -13.32
CA PHE A 264 4.53 -22.31 -14.58
C PHE A 264 3.86 -21.19 -15.39
N LEU A 265 2.66 -20.74 -15.00
CA LEU A 265 1.86 -19.82 -15.80
C LEU A 265 2.60 -18.48 -16.03
N LYS A 266 3.14 -17.88 -14.98
CA LYS A 266 3.87 -16.61 -15.08
C LYS A 266 5.06 -16.73 -16.03
N ALA A 267 5.88 -17.76 -15.87
CA ALA A 267 7.06 -17.97 -16.72
C ALA A 267 6.65 -18.23 -18.18
N ALA A 268 5.60 -18.99 -18.41
CA ALA A 268 5.07 -19.27 -19.76
C ALA A 268 4.55 -18.00 -20.44
N LEU A 269 3.78 -17.16 -19.72
CA LEU A 269 3.28 -15.89 -20.24
C LEU A 269 4.42 -14.90 -20.53
N THR A 270 5.42 -14.81 -19.63
CA THR A 270 6.60 -13.95 -19.86
C THR A 270 7.32 -14.34 -21.15
N GLN A 271 7.59 -15.63 -21.35
CA GLN A 271 8.23 -16.11 -22.58
C GLN A 271 7.38 -15.82 -23.83
N MET A 272 6.05 -15.96 -23.72
CA MET A 272 5.14 -15.61 -24.84
C MET A 272 5.21 -14.12 -25.19
N VAL A 273 5.29 -13.27 -24.20
CA VAL A 273 5.42 -11.81 -24.41
C VAL A 273 6.78 -11.46 -25.04
N GLU A 274 7.87 -12.10 -24.62
CA GLU A 274 9.19 -11.91 -25.23
C GLU A 274 9.17 -12.24 -26.73
N ILE A 275 8.63 -13.41 -27.08
CA ILE A 275 8.50 -13.81 -28.49
C ILE A 275 7.56 -12.87 -29.25
N ALA A 276 6.46 -12.43 -28.64
CA ALA A 276 5.53 -11.49 -29.26
C ALA A 276 6.24 -10.16 -29.59
N LYS A 277 7.07 -9.65 -28.70
CA LYS A 277 7.88 -8.43 -28.92
C LYS A 277 8.87 -8.60 -30.05
N GLU A 278 9.55 -9.76 -30.14
CA GLU A 278 10.47 -10.06 -31.26
C GLU A 278 9.74 -10.08 -32.60
N GLU A 279 8.50 -10.56 -32.63
CA GLU A 279 7.66 -10.63 -33.85
C GLU A 279 6.83 -9.33 -34.08
N GLY A 280 7.00 -8.29 -33.27
CA GLY A 280 6.25 -7.04 -33.38
C GLY A 280 4.75 -7.17 -33.05
N ILE A 281 4.35 -8.21 -32.30
CA ILE A 281 2.95 -8.49 -31.91
C ILE A 281 2.64 -7.75 -30.61
N THR A 282 1.64 -6.88 -30.62
CA THR A 282 1.16 -6.17 -29.43
C THR A 282 -0.13 -6.76 -28.84
N LEU A 283 -0.87 -7.57 -29.63
CA LEU A 283 -2.08 -8.26 -29.21
C LEU A 283 -1.92 -9.76 -29.48
N ILE A 284 -1.91 -10.56 -28.42
CA ILE A 284 -1.87 -12.03 -28.52
C ILE A 284 -3.31 -12.55 -28.54
N ASP A 285 -3.82 -12.77 -29.74
CA ASP A 285 -5.05 -13.50 -30.02
C ASP A 285 -4.74 -15.00 -30.24
N GLU A 286 -5.73 -15.78 -30.63
CA GLU A 286 -5.55 -17.20 -30.90
C GLU A 286 -4.58 -17.48 -32.05
N LYS A 287 -4.53 -16.62 -33.07
CA LYS A 287 -3.62 -16.77 -34.23
C LYS A 287 -2.18 -16.47 -33.84
N ALA A 288 -1.99 -15.35 -33.14
CA ALA A 288 -0.69 -14.97 -32.60
C ALA A 288 -0.17 -16.03 -31.62
N LEU A 289 -1.04 -16.59 -30.77
CA LEU A 289 -0.69 -17.66 -29.84
C LEU A 289 -0.19 -18.92 -30.57
N ALA A 290 -0.78 -19.28 -31.70
CA ALA A 290 -0.32 -20.40 -32.51
C ALA A 290 1.10 -20.17 -33.07
N VAL A 291 1.35 -18.97 -33.63
CA VAL A 291 2.68 -18.58 -34.14
C VAL A 291 3.74 -18.64 -33.02
N ILE A 292 3.43 -18.05 -31.87
CA ILE A 292 4.32 -18.04 -30.70
C ILE A 292 4.64 -19.48 -30.24
N ASN A 293 3.62 -20.34 -30.17
CA ASN A 293 3.82 -21.73 -29.78
C ASN A 293 4.67 -22.52 -30.76
N ASP A 294 4.54 -22.29 -32.06
CA ASP A 294 5.35 -22.94 -33.08
C ASP A 294 6.83 -22.49 -32.99
N LYS A 295 7.09 -21.21 -32.73
CA LYS A 295 8.45 -20.71 -32.50
C LYS A 295 9.08 -21.35 -31.25
N ARG A 296 8.36 -21.40 -30.14
CA ARG A 296 8.81 -22.08 -28.90
C ARG A 296 9.16 -23.55 -29.10
N ARG A 297 8.38 -24.26 -29.95
CA ARG A 297 8.68 -25.67 -30.28
C ARG A 297 9.96 -25.83 -31.09
N LYS A 298 10.23 -24.89 -31.99
CA LYS A 298 11.47 -24.91 -32.83
C LYS A 298 12.72 -24.60 -31.97
N GLU A 299 12.61 -23.66 -31.02
CA GLU A 299 13.73 -23.32 -30.11
C GLU A 299 14.07 -24.45 -29.15
N LYS A 300 13.09 -25.23 -28.68
CA LYS A 300 13.34 -26.40 -27.82
C LYS A 300 13.94 -27.62 -28.54
N LYS A 301 13.99 -27.60 -29.87
CA LYS A 301 14.56 -28.68 -30.69
C LYS A 301 15.98 -28.38 -31.14
N LYS A 302 16.47 -27.17 -30.86
CA LYS A 302 17.90 -26.78 -31.01
C LYS A 302 18.63 -26.95 -29.67
#